data_d88b07c4792df0a3a437131885aa525d
#
_entry.id   d88b07c4792df0a3a437131885aa525d
#
_cell.length_a   1.000
_cell.length_b   1.000
_cell.length_c   1.000
_cell.angle_alpha   90.00
_cell.angle_beta   90.00
_cell.angle_gamma   90.00
#
_symmetry.space_group_name_H-M   'P 1'
#
loop_
_entity.id
_entity.type
_entity.pdbx_description
1 polymer ?
#
loop_
_entity_poly.entity_id
_entity_poly.type
_entity_poly.pdbx_seq_one_letter_code
_entity_poly.pdbx_strand_id
1 'polypeptide(L)'
;MKKKKLSLNKLFQNNKFLIILSLVISTITWVYMSMGTTNDTSVTISNIPIQIELPDQLVNNGLQVFSDTEQTATVTVTGSRAVLGSISTKDITVTAATNGIDSAGTYQISLSAVKTNPSANFQIISTVTPSNVNVIVDYLRETSFPIQENVVYKVADGYYASTSLASKNITVSGPQTEIAKIAKVSASAELDGILDDSTSATADILLYDKSGNRISTDLLKMEFGTVEASISVLPEKTVKVVPEFMNKPEGLNLGDDMLSVEPSEILLAGPKKVLDNTKSIKLESIDFATLSNKRYEYNAQGINIPTDCKNISNSTAAKVVLDLSSLSKKTYTVDSFKVSGLSSEYKADVTQTNMSVTVIGSKKELENLKSSDIECIIDTSDQSGTVGSVQMPVTFKLKGTSTCWVSGSYKANITISEK
;
A
#
# COMPACT_ATOMS: atom_id res chain seq x y z
N MET A 1 -39.28 -104.70 5.45
CA MET A 1 -38.92 -103.71 6.48
C MET A 1 -40.25 -103.12 7.02
N LYS A 2 -40.62 -103.45 8.29
CA LYS A 2 -41.82 -102.94 8.95
C LYS A 2 -41.59 -101.49 9.42
N LYS A 3 -42.30 -100.51 8.83
CA LYS A 3 -42.36 -99.16 9.36
C LYS A 3 -43.07 -99.12 10.69
N LYS A 4 -42.37 -98.95 11.79
CA LYS A 4 -42.98 -98.67 13.10
C LYS A 4 -43.72 -97.33 13.00
N LYS A 5 -45.07 -97.39 13.05
CA LYS A 5 -45.87 -96.16 13.27
C LYS A 5 -45.58 -95.69 14.68
N LEU A 6 -44.90 -94.51 14.80
CA LEU A 6 -44.80 -93.82 16.09
C LEU A 6 -46.20 -93.38 16.50
N SER A 7 -46.72 -94.03 17.56
CA SER A 7 -48.00 -93.64 18.15
C SER A 7 -47.77 -92.29 18.91
N LEU A 8 -48.36 -91.22 18.41
CA LEU A 8 -48.35 -89.90 19.01
C LEU A 8 -48.67 -89.88 20.50
N ASN A 9 -49.63 -90.82 20.94
CA ASN A 9 -50.02 -90.94 22.35
C ASN A 9 -48.82 -91.33 23.28
N LYS A 10 -47.88 -92.15 22.83
CA LYS A 10 -46.70 -92.50 23.62
C LYS A 10 -45.64 -91.37 23.71
N LEU A 11 -45.62 -90.47 22.74
CA LEU A 11 -44.75 -89.29 22.80
C LEU A 11 -45.26 -88.28 23.84
N PHE A 12 -46.57 -88.05 23.90
CA PHE A 12 -47.17 -87.13 24.89
C PHE A 12 -47.23 -87.66 26.32
N GLN A 13 -46.96 -88.95 26.56
CA GLN A 13 -46.80 -89.50 27.90
C GLN A 13 -45.34 -89.46 28.41
N ASN A 14 -44.39 -89.01 27.60
CA ASN A 14 -43.02 -88.94 28.00
C ASN A 14 -42.70 -87.55 28.52
N ASN A 15 -42.53 -87.40 29.82
CA ASN A 15 -42.25 -86.12 30.47
C ASN A 15 -41.03 -85.41 29.89
N LYS A 16 -39.99 -86.15 29.46
CA LYS A 16 -38.79 -85.54 28.82
C LYS A 16 -39.10 -84.95 27.44
N PHE A 17 -39.96 -85.58 26.66
CA PHE A 17 -40.43 -85.10 25.37
C PHE A 17 -41.29 -83.84 25.53
N LEU A 18 -42.15 -83.77 26.52
CA LEU A 18 -43.01 -82.64 26.81
C LEU A 18 -42.17 -81.43 27.26
N ILE A 19 -41.14 -81.66 28.05
CA ILE A 19 -40.19 -80.53 28.43
C ILE A 19 -39.48 -79.99 27.22
N ILE A 20 -38.99 -80.88 26.34
CA ILE A 20 -38.28 -80.41 25.12
C ILE A 20 -39.22 -79.64 24.17
N LEU A 21 -40.47 -80.24 24.00
CA LEU A 21 -41.50 -79.63 23.16
C LEU A 21 -41.96 -78.28 23.69
N SER A 22 -42.12 -78.11 25.01
CA SER A 22 -42.52 -76.87 25.63
C SER A 22 -41.37 -75.79 25.48
N LEU A 23 -40.12 -76.24 25.62
CA LEU A 23 -38.99 -75.39 25.42
C LEU A 23 -38.88 -74.91 23.97
N VAL A 24 -39.13 -75.81 23.00
CA VAL A 24 -39.12 -75.41 21.56
C VAL A 24 -40.29 -74.50 21.26
N ILE A 25 -41.48 -74.76 21.74
CA ILE A 25 -42.66 -73.89 21.54
C ILE A 25 -42.43 -72.55 22.22
N SER A 26 -41.92 -72.53 23.44
CA SER A 26 -41.58 -71.28 24.17
C SER A 26 -40.55 -70.46 23.43
N THR A 27 -39.48 -71.08 22.88
CA THR A 27 -38.44 -70.37 22.10
C THR A 27 -39.05 -69.87 20.80
N ILE A 28 -39.84 -70.61 20.08
CA ILE A 28 -40.53 -70.18 18.87
C ILE A 28 -41.47 -69.00 19.16
N THR A 29 -42.30 -69.16 20.24
CA THR A 29 -43.19 -68.07 20.66
C THR A 29 -42.42 -66.82 21.10
N TRP A 30 -41.33 -67.01 21.82
CA TRP A 30 -40.46 -65.92 22.22
C TRP A 30 -39.82 -65.22 21.00
N VAL A 31 -39.27 -65.95 20.03
CA VAL A 31 -38.75 -65.41 18.77
C VAL A 31 -39.87 -64.73 17.99
N TYR A 32 -41.07 -65.34 17.88
CA TYR A 32 -42.19 -64.71 17.18
C TYR A 32 -42.70 -63.46 17.87
N MET A 33 -42.81 -63.41 19.20
CA MET A 33 -43.12 -62.20 19.95
C MET A 33 -41.99 -61.16 19.88
N SER A 34 -40.76 -61.62 19.95
CA SER A 34 -39.58 -60.71 19.81
C SER A 34 -39.44 -60.08 18.42
N MET A 35 -39.88 -60.84 17.39
CA MET A 35 -39.94 -60.30 16.01
C MET A 35 -41.23 -59.51 15.74
N GLY A 36 -42.33 -59.80 16.46
CA GLY A 36 -43.64 -59.16 16.26
C GLY A 36 -43.86 -57.85 17.06
N THR A 37 -43.07 -57.59 18.09
CA THR A 37 -43.06 -56.28 18.72
C THR A 37 -42.09 -55.35 17.94
N THR A 38 -42.61 -54.77 16.91
CA THR A 38 -41.99 -53.53 16.33
C THR A 38 -42.15 -52.46 17.38
N ASN A 39 -41.30 -52.49 18.41
CA ASN A 39 -41.06 -51.31 19.20
C ASN A 39 -40.30 -50.33 18.25
N ASP A 40 -41.11 -49.54 17.55
CA ASP A 40 -40.57 -48.44 16.77
C ASP A 40 -39.78 -47.57 17.72
N THR A 41 -38.47 -47.68 17.61
CA THR A 41 -37.54 -46.84 18.36
C THR A 41 -37.29 -45.60 17.54
N SER A 42 -37.12 -44.44 18.18
CA SER A 42 -36.76 -43.22 17.50
C SER A 42 -35.27 -42.89 17.69
N VAL A 43 -34.65 -42.43 16.66
CA VAL A 43 -33.26 -41.93 16.66
C VAL A 43 -33.22 -40.54 16.02
N THR A 44 -32.43 -39.66 16.62
CA THR A 44 -32.21 -38.31 16.09
C THR A 44 -30.90 -38.28 15.30
N ILE A 45 -30.98 -37.85 14.04
CA ILE A 45 -29.84 -37.69 13.13
C ILE A 45 -29.57 -36.21 12.99
N SER A 46 -28.37 -35.80 13.41
CA SER A 46 -27.90 -34.40 13.37
C SER A 46 -26.91 -34.17 12.22
N ASN A 47 -26.62 -32.91 11.93
CA ASN A 47 -25.67 -32.49 10.93
C ASN A 47 -26.03 -32.93 9.49
N ILE A 48 -27.32 -32.93 9.16
CA ILE A 48 -27.80 -33.21 7.81
C ILE A 48 -27.65 -31.90 7.01
N PRO A 49 -26.87 -31.86 5.91
CA PRO A 49 -26.72 -30.66 5.11
C PRO A 49 -28.06 -30.25 4.47
N ILE A 50 -28.36 -28.92 4.52
CA ILE A 50 -29.57 -28.36 3.94
C ILE A 50 -29.28 -28.02 2.47
N GLN A 51 -30.13 -28.57 1.57
CA GLN A 51 -30.07 -28.24 0.14
C GLN A 51 -31.01 -27.06 -0.15
N ILE A 52 -30.45 -25.97 -0.68
CA ILE A 52 -31.20 -24.78 -1.05
C ILE A 52 -31.00 -24.54 -2.54
N GLU A 53 -32.01 -24.89 -3.33
CA GLU A 53 -31.97 -24.73 -4.79
C GLU A 53 -32.96 -23.65 -5.21
N LEU A 54 -32.45 -22.59 -5.91
CA LEU A 54 -33.31 -21.58 -6.48
C LEU A 54 -33.96 -22.07 -7.75
N PRO A 55 -35.16 -21.55 -8.10
CA PRO A 55 -35.75 -21.73 -9.41
C PRO A 55 -34.80 -21.35 -10.54
N ASP A 56 -34.76 -22.17 -11.60
CA ASP A 56 -33.85 -21.96 -12.75
C ASP A 56 -33.93 -20.55 -13.35
N GLN A 57 -35.10 -19.92 -13.34
CA GLN A 57 -35.29 -18.56 -13.83
C GLN A 57 -34.48 -17.54 -13.05
N LEU A 58 -34.38 -17.69 -11.71
CA LEU A 58 -33.62 -16.78 -10.85
C LEU A 58 -32.11 -17.00 -11.01
N VAL A 59 -31.71 -18.27 -11.12
CA VAL A 59 -30.30 -18.63 -11.40
C VAL A 59 -29.87 -18.08 -12.76
N ASN A 60 -30.69 -18.21 -13.78
CA ASN A 60 -30.43 -17.68 -15.12
C ASN A 60 -30.36 -16.14 -15.14
N ASN A 61 -31.04 -15.47 -14.20
CA ASN A 61 -30.95 -14.04 -14.01
C ASN A 61 -29.73 -13.62 -13.18
N GLY A 62 -28.89 -14.57 -12.72
CA GLY A 62 -27.66 -14.32 -12.00
C GLY A 62 -27.82 -14.23 -10.48
N LEU A 63 -29.01 -14.55 -9.94
CA LEU A 63 -29.22 -14.61 -8.50
C LEU A 63 -28.63 -15.88 -7.89
N GLN A 64 -28.06 -15.76 -6.71
CA GLN A 64 -27.45 -16.83 -5.94
C GLN A 64 -27.90 -16.78 -4.48
N VAL A 65 -27.81 -17.91 -3.80
CA VAL A 65 -28.07 -17.99 -2.35
C VAL A 65 -26.77 -17.78 -1.61
N PHE A 66 -26.82 -16.91 -0.62
CA PHE A 66 -25.74 -16.66 0.34
C PHE A 66 -26.21 -17.03 1.73
N SER A 67 -25.37 -17.77 2.46
CA SER A 67 -25.60 -18.10 3.86
C SER A 67 -24.30 -17.92 4.64
N ASP A 68 -24.40 -17.52 5.87
CA ASP A 68 -23.29 -17.25 6.77
C ASP A 68 -22.52 -18.49 7.23
N THR A 69 -23.14 -19.67 7.14
CA THR A 69 -22.54 -20.97 7.49
C THR A 69 -23.10 -22.08 6.63
N GLU A 70 -22.42 -23.26 6.55
CA GLU A 70 -23.00 -24.52 6.08
C GLU A 70 -24.14 -24.91 7.04
N GLN A 71 -25.36 -24.57 6.67
CA GLN A 71 -26.52 -24.82 7.51
C GLN A 71 -26.82 -26.29 7.53
N THR A 72 -26.97 -26.84 8.73
CA THR A 72 -27.32 -28.25 8.97
C THR A 72 -28.63 -28.36 9.73
N ALA A 73 -29.30 -29.45 9.50
CA ALA A 73 -30.56 -29.77 10.17
C ALA A 73 -30.47 -31.06 10.98
N THR A 74 -31.37 -31.17 11.92
CA THR A 74 -31.57 -32.36 12.74
C THR A 74 -32.95 -32.91 12.49
N VAL A 75 -33.06 -34.23 12.30
CA VAL A 75 -34.32 -34.92 12.00
C VAL A 75 -34.44 -36.16 12.88
N THR A 76 -35.63 -36.40 13.44
CA THR A 76 -35.91 -37.62 14.20
C THR A 76 -36.65 -38.61 13.30
N VAL A 77 -36.13 -39.82 13.27
CA VAL A 77 -36.67 -40.93 12.49
C VAL A 77 -37.10 -42.08 13.39
N THR A 78 -38.09 -42.86 12.96
CA THR A 78 -38.55 -44.03 13.66
C THR A 78 -38.52 -45.25 12.74
N GLY A 79 -38.30 -46.42 13.33
CA GLY A 79 -38.23 -47.66 12.61
C GLY A 79 -37.70 -48.81 13.47
N SER A 80 -37.52 -49.96 12.85
CA SER A 80 -36.95 -51.12 13.55
C SER A 80 -35.47 -50.82 13.93
N ARG A 81 -35.04 -51.35 15.07
CA ARG A 81 -33.69 -51.15 15.61
C ARG A 81 -32.57 -51.54 14.63
N ALA A 82 -32.82 -52.57 13.82
CA ALA A 82 -31.88 -53.03 12.80
C ALA A 82 -31.71 -52.00 11.68
N VAL A 83 -32.79 -51.35 11.25
CA VAL A 83 -32.79 -50.33 10.21
C VAL A 83 -32.18 -49.05 10.76
N LEU A 84 -32.58 -48.59 11.95
CA LEU A 84 -32.10 -47.35 12.54
C LEU A 84 -30.59 -47.38 12.83
N GLY A 85 -30.03 -48.55 13.14
CA GLY A 85 -28.58 -48.70 13.35
C GLY A 85 -27.72 -48.50 12.10
N SER A 86 -28.33 -48.50 10.90
CA SER A 86 -27.65 -48.34 9.62
C SER A 86 -27.93 -46.99 8.95
N ILE A 87 -28.84 -46.17 9.50
CA ILE A 87 -29.21 -44.88 8.92
C ILE A 87 -28.09 -43.86 9.17
N SER A 88 -27.76 -43.13 8.14
CA SER A 88 -26.79 -42.04 8.10
C SER A 88 -27.40 -40.73 7.56
N THR A 89 -26.66 -39.65 7.60
CA THR A 89 -27.07 -38.37 7.03
C THR A 89 -27.34 -38.41 5.52
N LYS A 90 -26.82 -39.45 4.81
CA LYS A 90 -27.02 -39.65 3.36
C LYS A 90 -28.40 -40.22 3.02
N ASP A 91 -29.09 -40.80 4.00
CA ASP A 91 -30.38 -41.45 3.80
C ASP A 91 -31.56 -40.48 3.94
N ILE A 92 -31.25 -39.21 4.37
CA ILE A 92 -32.23 -38.14 4.55
C ILE A 92 -31.77 -36.91 3.76
N THR A 93 -32.65 -36.41 2.93
CA THR A 93 -32.43 -35.13 2.22
C THR A 93 -33.31 -34.07 2.88
N VAL A 94 -32.68 -32.99 3.31
CA VAL A 94 -33.37 -31.78 3.82
C VAL A 94 -33.34 -30.72 2.76
N THR A 95 -34.50 -30.28 2.31
CA THR A 95 -34.66 -29.26 1.27
C THR A 95 -35.38 -28.04 1.82
N ALA A 96 -35.03 -26.89 1.30
CA ALA A 96 -35.68 -25.62 1.59
C ALA A 96 -36.74 -25.30 0.53
N ALA A 97 -37.89 -24.77 0.96
CA ALA A 97 -38.98 -24.40 0.06
C ALA A 97 -38.74 -23.04 -0.55
N THR A 98 -38.21 -22.99 -1.78
CA THR A 98 -37.79 -21.75 -2.48
C THR A 98 -38.88 -21.15 -3.40
N ASN A 99 -40.07 -21.73 -3.46
CA ASN A 99 -41.15 -21.33 -4.37
C ASN A 99 -41.72 -19.92 -4.15
N GLY A 100 -41.38 -19.26 -3.01
CA GLY A 100 -41.81 -17.90 -2.70
C GLY A 100 -40.74 -16.86 -2.96
N ILE A 101 -39.59 -17.23 -3.55
CA ILE A 101 -38.52 -16.33 -3.88
C ILE A 101 -38.69 -15.87 -5.33
N ASP A 102 -38.74 -14.56 -5.54
CA ASP A 102 -38.93 -13.93 -6.87
C ASP A 102 -37.90 -12.87 -7.20
N SER A 103 -37.13 -12.40 -6.22
CA SER A 103 -36.18 -11.28 -6.38
C SER A 103 -35.04 -11.37 -5.37
N ALA A 104 -34.10 -10.43 -5.43
CA ALA A 104 -33.07 -10.25 -4.41
C ALA A 104 -33.70 -9.81 -3.08
N GLY A 105 -33.25 -10.39 -1.98
CA GLY A 105 -33.77 -10.08 -0.65
C GLY A 105 -33.36 -11.10 0.41
N THR A 106 -33.80 -10.87 1.66
CA THR A 106 -33.62 -11.81 2.76
C THR A 106 -34.93 -12.57 2.96
N TYR A 107 -34.83 -13.90 2.93
CA TYR A 107 -35.99 -14.79 3.01
C TYR A 107 -35.84 -15.73 4.19
N GLN A 108 -36.97 -15.94 4.91
CA GLN A 108 -37.10 -17.03 5.87
C GLN A 108 -37.76 -18.20 5.17
N ILE A 109 -37.02 -19.28 4.99
CA ILE A 109 -37.44 -20.41 4.17
C ILE A 109 -37.70 -21.61 5.08
N SER A 110 -38.89 -22.27 4.89
CA SER A 110 -39.24 -23.47 5.61
C SER A 110 -38.48 -24.70 5.10
N LEU A 111 -38.06 -25.54 6.02
CA LEU A 111 -37.34 -26.77 5.70
C LEU A 111 -38.29 -27.99 5.71
N SER A 112 -38.05 -28.93 4.81
CA SER A 112 -38.69 -30.21 4.77
C SER A 112 -37.65 -31.31 4.64
N ALA A 113 -37.90 -32.46 5.31
CA ALA A 113 -37.07 -33.63 5.22
C ALA A 113 -37.80 -34.75 4.48
N VAL A 114 -37.11 -35.37 3.54
CA VAL A 114 -37.59 -36.52 2.79
C VAL A 114 -36.55 -37.63 2.84
N LYS A 115 -37.04 -38.89 2.69
CA LYS A 115 -36.12 -40.02 2.52
C LYS A 115 -35.43 -39.94 1.16
N THR A 116 -34.11 -40.04 1.13
CA THR A 116 -33.36 -40.12 -0.11
C THR A 116 -33.75 -41.32 -0.96
N ASN A 117 -34.01 -42.46 -0.28
CA ASN A 117 -34.64 -43.63 -0.89
C ASN A 117 -36.06 -43.82 -0.35
N PRO A 118 -37.13 -43.57 -1.14
CA PRO A 118 -38.51 -43.69 -0.71
C PRO A 118 -38.89 -45.09 -0.20
N SER A 119 -38.20 -46.16 -0.65
CA SER A 119 -38.43 -47.54 -0.26
C SER A 119 -37.76 -47.93 1.05
N ALA A 120 -37.01 -47.05 1.69
CA ALA A 120 -36.38 -47.37 2.98
C ALA A 120 -37.39 -47.51 4.11
N ASN A 121 -37.19 -48.56 4.95
CA ASN A 121 -38.12 -48.99 6.01
C ASN A 121 -38.00 -48.19 7.31
N PHE A 122 -37.92 -46.87 7.24
CA PHE A 122 -38.01 -45.95 8.38
C PHE A 122 -39.02 -44.84 8.07
N GLN A 123 -39.46 -44.13 9.08
CA GLN A 123 -40.34 -42.96 8.90
C GLN A 123 -39.73 -41.73 9.56
N ILE A 124 -39.94 -40.59 8.95
CA ILE A 124 -39.59 -39.29 9.52
C ILE A 124 -40.79 -38.83 10.34
N ILE A 125 -40.60 -38.61 11.65
CA ILE A 125 -41.71 -38.35 12.60
C ILE A 125 -41.66 -36.94 13.19
N SER A 126 -40.57 -36.21 13.05
CA SER A 126 -40.45 -34.86 13.59
C SER A 126 -40.39 -33.83 12.49
N THR A 127 -40.77 -32.61 12.86
CA THR A 127 -40.42 -31.45 12.08
C THR A 127 -38.89 -31.31 12.09
N VAL A 128 -38.35 -30.81 10.98
CA VAL A 128 -36.92 -30.49 10.85
C VAL A 128 -36.56 -29.43 11.89
N THR A 129 -35.42 -29.57 12.53
CA THR A 129 -34.89 -28.57 13.47
C THR A 129 -33.56 -28.03 12.94
N PRO A 130 -33.45 -26.72 12.68
CA PRO A 130 -34.51 -25.70 12.75
C PRO A 130 -35.61 -25.92 11.70
N SER A 131 -36.81 -25.42 11.94
CA SER A 131 -37.93 -25.53 10.98
C SER A 131 -37.83 -24.54 9.82
N ASN A 132 -37.12 -23.43 10.03
CA ASN A 132 -36.88 -22.40 9.04
C ASN A 132 -35.42 -21.96 9.09
N VAL A 133 -34.90 -21.47 7.95
CA VAL A 133 -33.57 -20.89 7.82
C VAL A 133 -33.68 -19.51 7.14
N ASN A 134 -32.84 -18.59 7.55
CA ASN A 134 -32.73 -17.30 6.88
C ASN A 134 -31.64 -17.40 5.81
N VAL A 135 -31.97 -16.98 4.61
CA VAL A 135 -31.03 -16.94 3.49
C VAL A 135 -31.11 -15.56 2.81
N ILE A 136 -30.00 -15.12 2.28
CA ILE A 136 -29.93 -13.94 1.43
C ILE A 136 -29.85 -14.45 -0.02
N VAL A 137 -30.72 -13.93 -0.86
CA VAL A 137 -30.69 -14.13 -2.32
C VAL A 137 -30.29 -12.82 -2.95
N ASP A 138 -29.17 -12.81 -3.66
CA ASP A 138 -28.62 -11.59 -4.24
C ASP A 138 -27.75 -11.91 -5.47
N TYR A 139 -27.31 -10.88 -6.15
CA TYR A 139 -26.32 -11.00 -7.22
C TYR A 139 -24.92 -11.14 -6.63
N LEU A 140 -24.14 -12.06 -7.17
CA LEU A 140 -22.72 -12.11 -6.85
C LEU A 140 -22.02 -10.87 -7.44
N ARG A 141 -21.37 -10.10 -6.61
CA ARG A 141 -20.54 -8.96 -7.03
C ARG A 141 -19.12 -9.12 -6.53
N GLU A 142 -18.18 -8.75 -7.40
CA GLU A 142 -16.77 -8.67 -7.09
C GLU A 142 -16.31 -7.22 -7.29
N THR A 143 -15.61 -6.67 -6.30
CA THR A 143 -15.13 -5.29 -6.34
C THR A 143 -13.77 -5.18 -5.70
N SER A 144 -12.86 -4.42 -6.32
CA SER A 144 -11.56 -4.09 -5.77
C SER A 144 -11.64 -2.79 -4.96
N PHE A 145 -11.10 -2.82 -3.75
CA PHE A 145 -11.06 -1.69 -2.82
C PHE A 145 -9.63 -1.31 -2.48
N PRO A 146 -9.29 -0.01 -2.40
CA PRO A 146 -8.01 0.43 -1.87
C PRO A 146 -7.94 0.16 -0.36
N ILE A 147 -6.78 -0.31 0.10
CA ILE A 147 -6.51 -0.57 1.51
C ILE A 147 -5.90 0.67 2.15
N GLN A 148 -6.48 1.17 3.21
CA GLN A 148 -5.93 2.25 4.04
C GLN A 148 -5.07 1.68 5.15
N GLU A 149 -3.91 2.28 5.36
CA GLU A 149 -3.02 1.94 6.46
C GLU A 149 -3.59 2.42 7.79
N ASN A 150 -3.61 1.52 8.76
CA ASN A 150 -3.98 1.81 10.16
C ASN A 150 -3.06 1.02 11.10
N VAL A 151 -1.75 1.21 10.89
CA VAL A 151 -0.73 0.56 11.72
C VAL A 151 -0.28 1.54 12.79
N VAL A 152 -0.48 1.18 14.04
CA VAL A 152 -0.15 2.01 15.22
C VAL A 152 1.17 1.53 15.80
N TYR A 153 2.11 2.44 15.96
CA TYR A 153 3.43 2.19 16.56
C TYR A 153 3.99 3.46 17.19
N LYS A 154 5.00 3.30 18.03
CA LYS A 154 5.81 4.40 18.58
C LYS A 154 7.22 4.29 18.04
N VAL A 155 7.84 5.44 17.75
CA VAL A 155 9.19 5.53 17.19
C VAL A 155 10.12 6.19 18.19
N ALA A 156 11.38 5.77 18.25
CA ALA A 156 12.40 6.37 19.10
C ALA A 156 12.69 7.81 18.65
N ASP A 157 13.11 8.64 19.62
CA ASP A 157 13.52 10.03 19.34
C ASP A 157 14.69 10.05 18.34
N GLY A 158 14.63 10.92 17.35
CA GLY A 158 15.64 11.01 16.29
C GLY A 158 15.46 10.00 15.16
N TYR A 159 14.30 9.32 15.09
CA TYR A 159 13.95 8.41 14.00
C TYR A 159 12.61 8.77 13.38
N TYR A 160 12.51 8.57 12.10
CA TYR A 160 11.31 8.67 11.30
C TYR A 160 10.88 7.28 10.85
N ALA A 161 9.59 6.98 10.94
CA ALA A 161 9.05 5.74 10.40
C ALA A 161 8.00 6.00 9.33
N SER A 162 7.94 5.08 8.38
CA SER A 162 6.89 5.05 7.35
C SER A 162 6.46 3.63 7.09
N THR A 163 5.15 3.44 6.95
CA THR A 163 4.55 2.14 6.66
C THR A 163 4.34 1.98 5.16
N SER A 164 4.46 0.76 4.69
CA SER A 164 4.03 0.35 3.36
C SER A 164 3.39 -1.03 3.41
N LEU A 165 2.26 -1.21 2.75
CA LEU A 165 1.57 -2.50 2.66
C LEU A 165 2.07 -3.28 1.45
N ALA A 166 2.18 -4.61 1.60
CA ALA A 166 2.54 -5.52 0.51
C ALA A 166 1.53 -5.49 -0.64
N SER A 167 0.25 -5.20 -0.33
CA SER A 167 -0.78 -4.94 -1.33
C SER A 167 -1.53 -3.64 -1.03
N LYS A 168 -1.79 -2.84 -2.07
CA LYS A 168 -2.53 -1.57 -1.96
C LYS A 168 -4.03 -1.72 -2.18
N ASN A 169 -4.46 -2.83 -2.76
CA ASN A 169 -5.85 -3.12 -3.07
C ASN A 169 -6.19 -4.55 -2.64
N ILE A 170 -7.45 -4.79 -2.40
CA ILE A 170 -8.00 -6.11 -2.12
C ILE A 170 -9.29 -6.30 -2.91
N THR A 171 -9.46 -7.50 -3.45
CA THR A 171 -10.70 -7.91 -4.08
C THR A 171 -11.61 -8.58 -3.07
N VAL A 172 -12.85 -8.10 -2.99
CA VAL A 172 -13.90 -8.65 -2.14
C VAL A 172 -15.08 -9.06 -3.01
N SER A 173 -15.56 -10.28 -2.83
CA SER A 173 -16.73 -10.83 -3.52
C SER A 173 -17.81 -11.28 -2.54
N GLY A 174 -19.06 -11.18 -2.95
CA GLY A 174 -20.21 -11.53 -2.11
C GLY A 174 -21.52 -10.93 -2.63
N PRO A 175 -22.58 -10.94 -1.78
CA PRO A 175 -23.84 -10.32 -2.12
C PRO A 175 -23.66 -8.84 -2.51
N GLN A 176 -24.28 -8.42 -3.61
CA GLN A 176 -24.18 -7.04 -4.09
C GLN A 176 -24.57 -6.01 -3.01
N THR A 177 -25.60 -6.33 -2.21
CA THR A 177 -26.06 -5.46 -1.13
C THR A 177 -25.03 -5.33 -0.01
N GLU A 178 -24.29 -6.39 0.31
CA GLU A 178 -23.22 -6.35 1.32
C GLU A 178 -21.98 -5.62 0.78
N ILE A 179 -21.59 -5.90 -0.47
CA ILE A 179 -20.48 -5.19 -1.12
C ILE A 179 -20.75 -3.67 -1.19
N ALA A 180 -22.00 -3.26 -1.45
CA ALA A 180 -22.40 -1.84 -1.51
C ALA A 180 -22.32 -1.10 -0.15
N LYS A 181 -22.31 -1.82 0.97
CA LYS A 181 -22.12 -1.24 2.30
C LYS A 181 -20.68 -0.85 2.58
N ILE A 182 -19.71 -1.48 1.90
CA ILE A 182 -18.28 -1.26 2.13
C ILE A 182 -17.92 0.15 1.68
N ALA A 183 -17.56 1.01 2.61
CA ALA A 183 -17.11 2.37 2.35
C ALA A 183 -15.59 2.51 2.53
N LYS A 184 -14.99 1.69 3.39
CA LYS A 184 -13.56 1.74 3.71
C LYS A 184 -13.04 0.33 4.00
N VAL A 185 -11.83 0.06 3.49
CA VAL A 185 -11.04 -1.11 3.85
C VAL A 185 -9.77 -0.63 4.54
N SER A 186 -9.43 -1.22 5.67
CA SER A 186 -8.28 -0.84 6.48
C SER A 186 -7.43 -2.05 6.84
N ALA A 187 -6.11 -1.93 6.69
CA ALA A 187 -5.15 -2.87 7.27
C ALA A 187 -4.77 -2.37 8.66
N SER A 188 -5.15 -3.10 9.69
CA SER A 188 -4.97 -2.70 11.09
C SER A 188 -3.98 -3.61 11.81
N ALA A 189 -2.98 -3.00 12.43
CA ALA A 189 -2.04 -3.66 13.33
C ALA A 189 -1.60 -2.69 14.43
N GLU A 190 -1.26 -3.21 15.59
CA GLU A 190 -0.66 -2.45 16.69
C GLU A 190 0.64 -3.15 17.10
N LEU A 191 1.72 -2.37 17.14
CA LEU A 191 3.02 -2.86 17.57
C LEU A 191 3.34 -2.30 18.95
N ASP A 192 3.65 -3.19 19.87
CA ASP A 192 4.12 -2.84 21.20
C ASP A 192 5.58 -2.41 21.17
N GLY A 193 5.93 -1.47 22.10
CA GLY A 193 7.29 -0.99 22.27
C GLY A 193 7.62 0.26 21.46
N ILE A 194 8.90 0.61 21.45
CA ILE A 194 9.46 1.76 20.74
C ILE A 194 10.36 1.23 19.64
N LEU A 195 10.08 1.60 18.40
CA LEU A 195 10.83 1.14 17.22
C LEU A 195 12.05 2.03 17.01
N ASP A 196 13.21 1.42 16.88
CA ASP A 196 14.49 2.03 16.50
C ASP A 196 15.10 1.38 15.24
N ASP A 197 14.56 0.23 14.83
CA ASP A 197 14.93 -0.48 13.62
C ASP A 197 13.69 -0.81 12.78
N SER A 198 13.93 -1.02 11.47
CA SER A 198 12.88 -1.41 10.53
C SER A 198 12.36 -2.82 10.85
N THR A 199 11.05 -2.99 10.76
CA THR A 199 10.37 -4.24 11.08
C THR A 199 9.20 -4.47 10.15
N SER A 200 8.54 -5.63 10.27
CA SER A 200 7.27 -5.90 9.61
C SER A 200 6.24 -6.44 10.60
N ALA A 201 4.97 -6.23 10.30
CA ALA A 201 3.85 -6.74 11.06
C ALA A 201 2.77 -7.29 10.13
N THR A 202 2.04 -8.29 10.60
CA THR A 202 0.84 -8.76 9.92
C THR A 202 -0.33 -7.88 10.34
N ALA A 203 -0.96 -7.21 9.38
CA ALA A 203 -2.12 -6.36 9.61
C ALA A 203 -3.40 -7.07 9.17
N ASP A 204 -4.42 -7.04 10.02
CA ASP A 204 -5.74 -7.59 9.73
C ASP A 204 -6.51 -6.68 8.78
N ILE A 205 -7.18 -7.26 7.79
CA ILE A 205 -8.06 -6.53 6.89
C ILE A 205 -9.43 -6.38 7.54
N LEU A 206 -9.82 -5.13 7.76
CA LEU A 206 -11.09 -4.75 8.36
C LEU A 206 -11.92 -3.93 7.38
N LEU A 207 -13.20 -4.29 7.27
CA LEU A 207 -14.17 -3.62 6.41
C LEU A 207 -15.07 -2.71 7.24
N TYR A 208 -15.34 -1.50 6.76
CA TYR A 208 -16.16 -0.50 7.46
C TYR A 208 -17.23 0.08 6.55
N ASP A 209 -18.39 0.37 7.14
CA ASP A 209 -19.49 1.09 6.49
C ASP A 209 -19.26 2.62 6.48
N LYS A 210 -20.19 3.36 5.90
CA LYS A 210 -20.16 4.83 5.83
C LYS A 210 -20.23 5.50 7.21
N SER A 211 -20.76 4.81 8.21
CA SER A 211 -20.87 5.28 9.60
C SER A 211 -19.65 4.95 10.43
N GLY A 212 -18.67 4.20 9.87
CA GLY A 212 -17.48 3.74 10.55
C GLY A 212 -17.65 2.47 11.38
N ASN A 213 -18.79 1.77 11.26
CA ASN A 213 -18.99 0.49 11.91
C ASN A 213 -18.31 -0.64 11.13
N ARG A 214 -17.78 -1.63 11.86
CA ARG A 214 -17.19 -2.81 11.26
C ARG A 214 -18.28 -3.67 10.59
N ILE A 215 -18.03 -4.09 9.35
CA ILE A 215 -18.89 -5.02 8.59
C ILE A 215 -18.45 -6.44 8.89
N SER A 216 -19.43 -7.36 9.14
CA SER A 216 -19.14 -8.78 9.21
C SER A 216 -18.70 -9.31 7.84
N THR A 217 -17.80 -10.28 7.87
CA THR A 217 -17.26 -10.93 6.67
C THR A 217 -17.88 -12.30 6.38
N ASP A 218 -18.91 -12.72 7.15
CA ASP A 218 -19.50 -14.07 7.07
C ASP A 218 -20.09 -14.40 5.69
N LEU A 219 -20.60 -13.37 4.98
CA LEU A 219 -21.15 -13.49 3.63
C LEU A 219 -20.18 -13.01 2.55
N LEU A 220 -18.99 -12.54 2.94
CA LEU A 220 -18.01 -11.95 2.04
C LEU A 220 -16.80 -12.87 1.90
N LYS A 221 -16.34 -13.04 0.68
CA LYS A 221 -15.08 -13.70 0.39
C LYS A 221 -14.04 -12.66 0.03
N MET A 222 -13.05 -12.51 0.88
CA MET A 222 -11.88 -11.67 0.65
C MET A 222 -10.77 -12.48 0.00
N GLU A 223 -10.00 -11.85 -0.89
CA GLU A 223 -8.82 -12.43 -1.52
C GLU A 223 -7.79 -12.89 -0.47
N PHE A 224 -7.63 -12.08 0.59
CA PHE A 224 -6.83 -12.39 1.78
C PHE A 224 -7.42 -11.71 3.01
N GLY A 225 -7.23 -12.30 4.19
CA GLY A 225 -7.71 -11.75 5.46
C GLY A 225 -6.68 -10.87 6.17
N THR A 226 -5.41 -11.00 5.81
CA THR A 226 -4.29 -10.26 6.39
C THR A 226 -3.33 -9.79 5.30
N VAL A 227 -2.59 -8.71 5.57
CA VAL A 227 -1.55 -8.18 4.69
C VAL A 227 -0.30 -7.85 5.49
N GLU A 228 0.87 -8.07 4.91
CA GLU A 228 2.13 -7.67 5.53
C GLU A 228 2.29 -6.15 5.41
N ALA A 229 2.55 -5.51 6.56
CA ALA A 229 2.89 -4.11 6.68
C ALA A 229 4.39 -4.02 7.02
N SER A 230 5.17 -3.46 6.10
CA SER A 230 6.59 -3.17 6.32
C SER A 230 6.73 -1.77 6.90
N ILE A 231 7.33 -1.65 8.08
CA ILE A 231 7.62 -0.40 8.77
C ILE A 231 9.10 -0.09 8.57
N SER A 232 9.41 0.90 7.75
CA SER A 232 10.76 1.39 7.56
C SER A 232 11.06 2.45 8.60
N VAL A 233 12.04 2.17 9.47
CA VAL A 233 12.50 3.10 10.52
C VAL A 233 13.88 3.59 10.12
N LEU A 234 14.03 4.89 9.98
CA LEU A 234 15.24 5.55 9.51
C LEU A 234 15.64 6.65 10.48
N PRO A 235 16.93 6.81 10.79
CA PRO A 235 17.40 7.96 11.55
C PRO A 235 17.08 9.25 10.82
N GLU A 236 16.83 10.31 11.58
CA GLU A 236 16.57 11.65 11.04
C GLU A 236 17.70 12.63 11.37
N LYS A 237 17.86 13.64 10.52
CA LYS A 237 18.85 14.69 10.69
C LYS A 237 18.34 16.00 10.13
N THR A 238 18.48 17.07 10.91
CA THR A 238 18.29 18.43 10.42
C THR A 238 19.50 18.86 9.60
N VAL A 239 19.27 19.34 8.39
CA VAL A 239 20.30 19.73 7.43
C VAL A 239 20.02 21.14 6.91
N LYS A 240 21.06 21.98 6.88
CA LYS A 240 20.97 23.35 6.37
C LYS A 240 20.71 23.37 4.87
N VAL A 241 19.87 24.32 4.43
CA VAL A 241 19.61 24.61 3.03
C VAL A 241 20.43 25.86 2.66
N VAL A 242 21.34 25.72 1.71
CA VAL A 242 22.27 26.81 1.35
C VAL A 242 22.27 27.03 -0.16
N PRO A 243 22.24 28.28 -0.64
CA PRO A 243 22.44 28.58 -2.05
C PRO A 243 23.90 28.33 -2.45
N GLU A 244 24.11 27.90 -3.69
CA GLU A 244 25.44 27.83 -4.28
C GLU A 244 25.72 29.13 -5.08
N PHE A 245 26.95 29.58 -5.04
CA PHE A 245 27.32 30.83 -5.72
C PHE A 245 28.45 30.59 -6.72
N MET A 246 28.25 31.03 -7.95
CA MET A 246 29.31 31.11 -8.96
C MET A 246 29.85 32.53 -9.00
N ASN A 247 31.15 32.67 -9.29
CA ASN A 247 31.83 33.95 -9.43
C ASN A 247 31.67 34.90 -8.21
N LYS A 248 31.32 34.38 -7.06
CA LYS A 248 31.24 35.15 -5.82
C LYS A 248 32.65 35.52 -5.37
N PRO A 249 32.94 36.82 -5.04
CA PRO A 249 34.20 37.21 -4.48
C PRO A 249 34.53 36.43 -3.20
N GLU A 250 35.77 35.91 -3.08
CA GLU A 250 36.17 35.07 -1.95
C GLU A 250 36.05 35.78 -0.60
N GLY A 251 36.36 37.07 -0.58
CA GLY A 251 36.30 37.89 0.64
C GLY A 251 34.92 38.47 0.95
N LEU A 252 33.93 38.31 0.06
CA LEU A 252 32.60 38.83 0.30
C LEU A 252 31.83 37.91 1.27
N ASN A 253 31.60 38.40 2.47
CA ASN A 253 30.75 37.74 3.45
C ASN A 253 29.30 38.22 3.30
N LEU A 254 28.39 37.30 3.07
CA LEU A 254 26.95 37.56 3.03
C LEU A 254 26.40 37.33 4.44
N GLY A 255 26.21 38.41 5.20
CA GLY A 255 25.55 38.35 6.51
C GLY A 255 24.04 38.09 6.38
N ASP A 256 23.39 37.91 7.52
CA ASP A 256 21.94 37.64 7.60
C ASP A 256 21.08 38.79 7.05
N ASP A 257 21.67 40.02 7.02
CA ASP A 257 21.07 41.21 6.40
C ASP A 257 21.11 41.18 4.87
N MET A 258 22.05 40.45 4.29
CA MET A 258 22.23 40.32 2.84
C MET A 258 21.66 39.03 2.26
N LEU A 259 21.62 37.95 3.01
CA LEU A 259 21.16 36.63 2.54
C LEU A 259 20.18 36.00 3.52
N SER A 260 19.00 35.68 3.02
CA SER A 260 17.99 34.93 3.75
C SER A 260 17.52 33.76 2.91
N VAL A 261 17.37 32.60 3.54
CA VAL A 261 16.89 31.33 2.94
C VAL A 261 15.74 30.79 3.77
N GLU A 262 14.62 30.50 3.15
CA GLU A 262 13.43 29.99 3.83
C GLU A 262 12.83 28.78 3.08
N PRO A 263 12.77 27.58 3.69
CA PRO A 263 13.34 27.25 5.00
C PRO A 263 14.87 27.25 4.99
N SER A 264 15.48 27.66 6.11
CA SER A 264 16.95 27.63 6.29
C SER A 264 17.48 26.23 6.60
N GLU A 265 16.60 25.34 7.08
CA GLU A 265 16.90 23.97 7.43
C GLU A 265 15.73 23.07 7.06
N ILE A 266 16.01 21.82 6.74
CA ILE A 266 15.01 20.76 6.51
C ILE A 266 15.38 19.53 7.32
N LEU A 267 14.36 18.73 7.66
CA LEU A 267 14.54 17.46 8.33
C LEU A 267 14.54 16.34 7.28
N LEU A 268 15.63 15.56 7.23
CA LEU A 268 15.81 14.41 6.35
C LEU A 268 15.76 13.13 7.17
N ALA A 269 15.11 12.10 6.62
CA ALA A 269 15.24 10.73 7.08
C ALA A 269 15.95 9.89 6.01
N GLY A 270 16.87 9.02 6.43
CA GLY A 270 17.60 8.19 5.48
C GLY A 270 18.68 7.33 6.14
N PRO A 271 19.43 6.55 5.34
CA PRO A 271 20.50 5.73 5.86
C PRO A 271 21.55 6.59 6.57
N LYS A 272 21.97 6.17 7.78
CA LYS A 272 22.90 6.91 8.62
C LYS A 272 24.15 7.37 7.88
N LYS A 273 24.73 6.48 7.05
CA LYS A 273 25.92 6.79 6.25
C LYS A 273 25.70 7.95 5.28
N VAL A 274 24.51 8.06 4.68
CA VAL A 274 24.17 9.16 3.75
C VAL A 274 23.96 10.45 4.55
N LEU A 275 23.22 10.38 5.66
CA LEU A 275 22.98 11.53 6.53
C LEU A 275 24.28 12.09 7.13
N ASP A 276 25.20 11.23 7.57
CA ASP A 276 26.50 11.67 8.13
C ASP A 276 27.33 12.46 7.10
N ASN A 277 27.27 12.04 5.84
CA ASN A 277 27.97 12.71 4.73
C ASN A 277 27.26 13.97 4.22
N THR A 278 25.96 14.10 4.49
CA THR A 278 25.16 15.26 4.07
C THR A 278 25.33 16.39 5.09
N LYS A 279 26.14 17.40 4.76
CA LYS A 279 26.38 18.58 5.61
C LYS A 279 25.37 19.70 5.34
N SER A 280 24.98 19.87 4.08
CA SER A 280 24.01 20.86 3.63
C SER A 280 23.37 20.41 2.32
N ILE A 281 22.17 20.90 2.06
CA ILE A 281 21.51 20.80 0.76
C ILE A 281 21.81 22.06 -0.03
N LYS A 282 22.40 21.87 -1.19
CA LYS A 282 22.72 22.94 -2.11
C LYS A 282 21.52 23.24 -3.01
N LEU A 283 21.15 24.50 -3.11
CA LEU A 283 20.18 25.01 -4.07
C LEU A 283 20.84 25.28 -5.42
N GLU A 284 20.05 25.72 -6.40
CA GLU A 284 20.56 26.17 -7.69
C GLU A 284 21.60 27.28 -7.54
N SER A 285 22.58 27.24 -8.43
CA SER A 285 23.68 28.17 -8.38
C SER A 285 23.28 29.59 -8.84
N ILE A 286 23.64 30.59 -8.06
CA ILE A 286 23.43 32.01 -8.36
C ILE A 286 24.77 32.64 -8.84
N ASP A 287 24.78 33.12 -10.07
CA ASP A 287 25.99 33.70 -10.66
C ASP A 287 26.13 35.19 -10.34
N PHE A 288 27.14 35.58 -9.56
CA PHE A 288 27.44 36.95 -9.19
C PHE A 288 27.76 37.84 -10.39
N ALA A 289 28.28 37.29 -11.48
CA ALA A 289 28.51 38.04 -12.69
C ALA A 289 27.25 38.69 -13.28
N THR A 290 26.08 38.09 -13.02
CA THR A 290 24.77 38.59 -13.49
C THR A 290 24.12 39.58 -12.52
N LEU A 291 24.66 39.71 -11.29
CA LEU A 291 24.06 40.48 -10.21
C LEU A 291 24.57 41.93 -10.21
N SER A 292 23.68 42.83 -9.81
CA SER A 292 23.96 44.27 -9.56
C SER A 292 23.66 44.58 -8.08
N ASN A 293 23.88 45.82 -7.66
CA ASN A 293 23.62 46.31 -6.31
C ASN A 293 22.12 46.55 -6.09
N LYS A 294 21.33 45.48 -6.10
CA LYS A 294 19.87 45.50 -5.82
C LYS A 294 19.44 44.24 -5.08
N ARG A 295 18.20 44.24 -4.62
CA ARG A 295 17.57 43.06 -4.01
C ARG A 295 17.09 42.11 -5.09
N TYR A 296 17.37 40.82 -4.89
CA TYR A 296 16.93 39.70 -5.71
C TYR A 296 16.10 38.72 -4.86
N GLU A 297 15.04 38.21 -5.44
CA GLU A 297 14.20 37.16 -4.81
C GLU A 297 14.08 36.01 -5.78
N TYR A 298 14.56 34.85 -5.34
CA TYR A 298 14.47 33.60 -6.06
C TYR A 298 13.42 32.77 -5.34
N ASN A 299 12.20 32.75 -5.89
CA ASN A 299 11.10 31.94 -5.34
C ASN A 299 11.16 30.54 -5.91
N ALA A 300 10.85 29.55 -5.07
CA ALA A 300 10.72 28.14 -5.47
C ALA A 300 12.00 27.50 -6.07
N GLN A 301 13.15 27.77 -5.45
CA GLN A 301 14.38 27.01 -5.74
C GLN A 301 14.21 25.55 -5.26
N GLY A 302 14.35 24.59 -6.16
CA GLY A 302 14.17 23.17 -5.86
C GLY A 302 15.13 22.65 -4.79
N ILE A 303 14.60 21.93 -3.81
CA ILE A 303 15.39 21.29 -2.77
C ILE A 303 15.73 19.86 -3.24
N ASN A 304 16.93 19.66 -3.77
CA ASN A 304 17.40 18.37 -4.26
C ASN A 304 18.01 17.57 -3.11
N ILE A 305 17.26 16.59 -2.60
CA ILE A 305 17.73 15.71 -1.53
C ILE A 305 18.57 14.55 -2.09
N PRO A 306 19.50 13.98 -1.29
CA PRO A 306 20.23 12.79 -1.69
C PRO A 306 19.29 11.61 -2.00
N THR A 307 19.70 10.76 -2.96
CA THR A 307 19.03 9.48 -3.22
C THR A 307 18.99 8.68 -1.92
N ASP A 308 17.96 7.90 -1.69
CA ASP A 308 17.69 7.11 -0.49
C ASP A 308 17.32 7.92 0.77
N CYS A 309 17.27 9.25 0.70
CA CYS A 309 16.72 10.10 1.76
C CYS A 309 15.30 10.57 1.44
N LYS A 310 14.54 10.83 2.49
CA LYS A 310 13.19 11.40 2.44
C LYS A 310 13.19 12.75 3.14
N ASN A 311 12.65 13.77 2.49
CA ASN A 311 12.38 15.05 3.14
C ASN A 311 11.06 14.94 3.92
N ILE A 312 11.15 15.04 5.23
CA ILE A 312 9.99 14.93 6.12
C ILE A 312 9.48 16.29 6.61
N SER A 313 10.17 17.41 6.21
CA SER A 313 9.70 18.78 6.46
C SER A 313 8.58 19.22 5.51
N ASN A 314 8.21 18.43 4.51
CA ASN A 314 7.20 18.71 3.48
C ASN A 314 7.52 19.95 2.60
N SER A 315 8.71 20.55 2.70
CA SER A 315 9.14 21.71 1.91
C SER A 315 9.89 21.23 0.68
N THR A 316 9.31 21.33 -0.50
CA THR A 316 9.92 20.89 -1.76
C THR A 316 10.78 21.97 -2.43
N ALA A 317 10.63 23.21 -2.00
CA ALA A 317 11.36 24.37 -2.54
C ALA A 317 11.72 25.38 -1.44
N ALA A 318 12.76 26.16 -1.68
CA ALA A 318 13.18 27.23 -0.81
C ALA A 318 13.08 28.59 -1.53
N LYS A 319 12.78 29.63 -0.76
CA LYS A 319 12.88 31.02 -1.17
C LYS A 319 14.26 31.56 -0.75
N VAL A 320 14.98 32.12 -1.68
CA VAL A 320 16.28 32.82 -1.41
C VAL A 320 16.09 34.30 -1.67
N VAL A 321 16.41 35.11 -0.69
CA VAL A 321 16.47 36.56 -0.83
C VAL A 321 17.91 36.99 -0.69
N LEU A 322 18.44 37.64 -1.72
CA LEU A 322 19.78 38.21 -1.74
C LEU A 322 19.68 39.74 -1.90
N ASP A 323 19.94 40.48 -0.83
CA ASP A 323 19.85 41.91 -0.81
C ASP A 323 21.27 42.53 -0.89
N LEU A 324 21.59 43.03 -2.08
CA LEU A 324 22.87 43.69 -2.38
C LEU A 324 22.70 45.21 -2.46
N SER A 325 21.58 45.77 -2.01
CA SER A 325 21.26 47.19 -2.13
C SER A 325 22.17 48.12 -1.26
N SER A 326 22.78 47.56 -0.23
CA SER A 326 23.75 48.24 0.63
C SER A 326 25.09 48.49 -0.06
N LEU A 327 25.36 47.76 -1.16
CA LEU A 327 26.58 47.94 -1.94
C LEU A 327 26.44 49.07 -2.95
N SER A 328 27.57 49.58 -3.40
CA SER A 328 27.68 50.63 -4.43
C SER A 328 28.12 50.04 -5.76
N LYS A 329 27.88 50.80 -6.85
CA LYS A 329 28.40 50.47 -8.17
C LYS A 329 29.22 51.65 -8.73
N LYS A 330 30.27 51.35 -9.47
CA LYS A 330 31.08 52.34 -10.16
C LYS A 330 31.56 51.80 -11.51
N THR A 331 31.54 52.63 -12.54
CA THR A 331 31.99 52.24 -13.86
C THR A 331 33.42 52.73 -14.07
N TYR A 332 34.25 51.86 -14.61
CA TYR A 332 35.67 52.14 -14.93
C TYR A 332 35.84 51.92 -16.42
N THR A 333 36.69 52.74 -17.00
CA THR A 333 37.18 52.55 -18.38
C THR A 333 38.53 51.84 -18.30
N VAL A 334 38.55 50.59 -18.84
CA VAL A 334 39.72 49.70 -18.81
C VAL A 334 40.26 49.54 -20.20
N ASP A 335 41.60 49.68 -20.33
CA ASP A 335 42.39 49.62 -21.57
C ASP A 335 43.44 48.49 -21.55
N SER A 336 43.49 47.73 -20.46
CA SER A 336 44.44 46.64 -20.27
C SER A 336 43.80 45.30 -20.58
N PHE A 337 44.10 44.67 -21.71
CA PHE A 337 43.64 43.40 -22.16
C PHE A 337 44.79 42.38 -22.21
N LYS A 338 44.57 41.19 -21.68
CA LYS A 338 45.49 40.06 -21.72
C LYS A 338 44.85 38.89 -22.44
N VAL A 339 45.48 38.41 -23.49
CA VAL A 339 45.07 37.18 -24.19
C VAL A 339 45.83 36.01 -23.57
N SER A 340 45.10 34.90 -23.31
CA SER A 340 45.65 33.68 -22.77
C SER A 340 45.16 32.48 -23.56
N GLY A 341 45.91 31.37 -23.51
CA GLY A 341 45.50 30.10 -24.10
C GLY A 341 45.74 29.92 -25.60
N LEU A 342 46.34 30.91 -26.27
CA LEU A 342 46.66 30.83 -27.70
C LEU A 342 47.88 29.96 -27.95
N SER A 343 47.85 29.12 -28.98
CA SER A 343 49.01 28.34 -29.43
C SER A 343 50.16 29.23 -29.88
N SER A 344 51.38 28.78 -29.69
CA SER A 344 52.60 29.51 -30.05
C SER A 344 52.72 29.87 -31.53
N GLU A 345 52.01 29.23 -32.41
CA GLU A 345 51.97 29.42 -33.87
C GLU A 345 51.11 30.63 -34.27
N TYR A 346 50.29 31.14 -33.38
CA TYR A 346 49.35 32.23 -33.65
C TYR A 346 49.64 33.45 -32.78
N LYS A 347 49.22 34.62 -33.27
CA LYS A 347 49.24 35.92 -32.59
C LYS A 347 47.81 36.43 -32.54
N ALA A 348 47.39 36.99 -31.40
CA ALA A 348 46.12 37.68 -31.27
C ALA A 348 46.34 39.15 -30.93
N ASP A 349 45.77 40.01 -31.73
CA ASP A 349 45.73 41.45 -31.51
C ASP A 349 44.32 41.84 -31.04
N VAL A 350 44.21 42.49 -29.88
CA VAL A 350 42.93 43.03 -29.38
C VAL A 350 42.66 44.35 -30.14
N THR A 351 41.60 44.35 -30.93
CA THR A 351 41.23 45.50 -31.73
C THR A 351 40.47 46.58 -30.96
N GLN A 352 40.00 46.24 -29.77
CA GLN A 352 39.24 47.09 -28.86
C GLN A 352 40.23 47.88 -27.98
N THR A 353 40.15 49.21 -28.03
CA THR A 353 41.08 50.09 -27.30
C THR A 353 40.68 50.32 -25.84
N ASN A 354 39.41 50.24 -25.52
CA ASN A 354 38.89 50.38 -24.14
C ASN A 354 37.56 49.69 -23.97
N MET A 355 37.20 49.43 -22.70
CA MET A 355 35.95 48.84 -22.31
C MET A 355 35.43 49.51 -21.05
N SER A 356 34.13 49.87 -21.04
CA SER A 356 33.46 50.37 -19.84
C SER A 356 32.92 49.20 -19.02
N VAL A 357 33.48 49.03 -17.84
CA VAL A 357 33.20 47.88 -16.94
C VAL A 357 32.55 48.37 -15.66
N THR A 358 31.44 47.79 -15.27
CA THR A 358 30.76 48.11 -14.02
C THR A 358 31.21 47.16 -12.91
N VAL A 359 31.75 47.75 -11.82
CA VAL A 359 32.18 47.00 -10.63
C VAL A 359 31.23 47.29 -9.48
N ILE A 360 30.85 46.22 -8.75
CA ILE A 360 30.03 46.27 -7.54
C ILE A 360 30.94 46.00 -6.34
N GLY A 361 30.70 46.69 -5.24
CA GLY A 361 31.43 46.48 -3.99
C GLY A 361 31.07 47.54 -2.93
N SER A 362 31.80 47.56 -1.82
CA SER A 362 31.61 48.59 -0.82
C SER A 362 32.07 49.95 -1.37
N LYS A 363 31.41 51.03 -0.96
CA LYS A 363 31.76 52.38 -1.40
C LYS A 363 33.25 52.69 -1.19
N LYS A 364 33.80 52.31 -0.03
CA LYS A 364 35.21 52.51 0.34
C LYS A 364 36.19 51.79 -0.60
N GLU A 365 35.88 50.55 -0.98
CA GLU A 365 36.74 49.77 -1.87
C GLU A 365 36.68 50.31 -3.31
N LEU A 366 35.49 50.69 -3.79
CA LEU A 366 35.31 51.26 -5.11
C LEU A 366 36.00 52.66 -5.25
N GLU A 367 36.14 53.46 -4.17
CA GLU A 367 36.90 54.72 -4.18
C GLU A 367 38.37 54.43 -4.31
N ASN A 368 38.90 53.36 -3.73
CA ASN A 368 40.33 53.04 -3.77
C ASN A 368 40.75 52.29 -5.05
N LEU A 369 39.82 51.58 -5.70
CA LEU A 369 40.06 50.81 -6.92
C LEU A 369 40.35 51.77 -8.11
N LYS A 370 41.38 51.46 -8.87
CA LYS A 370 41.77 52.18 -10.08
C LYS A 370 41.49 51.32 -11.32
N SER A 371 41.35 51.98 -12.49
CA SER A 371 41.19 51.26 -13.77
C SER A 371 42.36 50.30 -14.04
N SER A 372 43.54 50.59 -13.64
CA SER A 372 44.77 49.79 -13.76
C SER A 372 44.72 48.49 -12.92
N ASP A 373 43.84 48.42 -11.91
CA ASP A 373 43.71 47.28 -11.05
C ASP A 373 42.73 46.25 -11.63
N ILE A 374 42.05 46.57 -12.74
CA ILE A 374 41.10 45.72 -13.45
C ILE A 374 41.80 45.16 -14.69
N GLU A 375 42.11 43.89 -14.67
CA GLU A 375 42.72 43.17 -15.78
C GLU A 375 41.63 42.40 -16.56
N CYS A 376 41.48 42.71 -17.86
CA CYS A 376 40.60 42.00 -18.77
C CYS A 376 41.32 40.79 -19.35
N ILE A 377 40.81 39.59 -19.15
CA ILE A 377 41.39 38.32 -19.62
C ILE A 377 40.48 37.74 -20.70
N ILE A 378 41.06 37.49 -21.87
CA ILE A 378 40.41 36.85 -23.02
C ILE A 378 41.05 35.48 -23.17
N ASP A 379 40.28 34.45 -22.93
CA ASP A 379 40.72 33.05 -23.09
C ASP A 379 40.44 32.59 -24.53
N THR A 380 41.51 32.22 -25.23
CA THR A 380 41.46 31.75 -26.62
C THR A 380 41.81 30.28 -26.77
N SER A 381 41.79 29.50 -25.67
CA SER A 381 42.18 28.08 -25.68
C SER A 381 41.36 27.25 -26.68
N ASP A 382 40.09 27.63 -26.88
CA ASP A 382 39.17 26.93 -27.80
C ASP A 382 39.29 27.40 -29.27
N GLN A 383 40.16 28.38 -29.57
CA GLN A 383 40.33 29.02 -30.87
C GLN A 383 41.57 28.55 -31.64
N SER A 384 42.14 27.42 -31.26
CA SER A 384 43.29 26.80 -31.95
C SER A 384 42.98 26.55 -33.42
N GLY A 385 43.77 27.19 -34.34
CA GLY A 385 43.64 27.01 -35.80
C GLY A 385 42.60 27.95 -36.46
N THR A 386 41.96 28.87 -35.73
CA THR A 386 41.07 29.88 -36.32
C THR A 386 41.82 31.15 -36.62
N VAL A 387 41.83 31.59 -37.89
CA VAL A 387 42.41 32.90 -38.31
C VAL A 387 41.30 33.86 -38.67
N GLY A 388 41.40 35.11 -38.26
CA GLY A 388 40.43 36.17 -38.54
C GLY A 388 39.95 36.93 -37.30
N SER A 389 38.96 37.80 -37.52
CA SER A 389 38.36 38.58 -36.41
C SER A 389 37.25 37.78 -35.74
N VAL A 390 37.33 37.68 -34.42
CA VAL A 390 36.37 36.96 -33.59
C VAL A 390 36.03 37.77 -32.35
N GLN A 391 34.76 37.65 -31.88
CA GLN A 391 34.32 38.26 -30.63
C GLN A 391 34.36 37.23 -29.50
N MET A 392 35.18 37.46 -28.47
CA MET A 392 35.44 36.58 -27.38
C MET A 392 34.88 37.10 -26.05
N PRO A 393 34.39 36.23 -25.16
CA PRO A 393 34.01 36.62 -23.80
C PRO A 393 35.24 37.12 -23.03
N VAL A 394 35.03 38.11 -22.16
CA VAL A 394 36.06 38.66 -21.29
C VAL A 394 35.76 38.28 -19.85
N THR A 395 36.74 37.70 -19.19
CA THR A 395 36.77 37.52 -17.75
C THR A 395 37.61 38.58 -17.09
N PHE A 396 37.36 38.88 -15.80
CA PHE A 396 38.04 39.99 -15.11
C PHE A 396 38.75 39.51 -13.86
N LYS A 397 39.95 40.05 -13.65
CA LYS A 397 40.67 39.87 -12.40
C LYS A 397 40.86 41.26 -11.77
N LEU A 398 40.31 41.43 -10.56
CA LEU A 398 40.45 42.65 -9.77
C LEU A 398 41.64 42.50 -8.82
N LYS A 399 42.58 43.45 -8.86
CA LYS A 399 43.73 43.49 -7.96
C LYS A 399 43.42 44.41 -6.79
N GLY A 400 43.89 44.03 -5.58
CA GLY A 400 43.76 44.87 -4.40
C GLY A 400 42.39 44.84 -3.70
N THR A 401 41.44 44.02 -4.20
CA THR A 401 40.16 43.75 -3.54
C THR A 401 39.78 42.29 -3.68
N SER A 402 39.15 41.76 -2.63
CA SER A 402 38.60 40.38 -2.61
C SER A 402 37.09 40.38 -2.44
N THR A 403 36.44 41.55 -2.31
CA THR A 403 35.01 41.67 -2.03
C THR A 403 34.22 42.31 -3.17
N CYS A 404 34.92 42.83 -4.21
CA CYS A 404 34.29 43.42 -5.39
C CYS A 404 34.20 42.43 -6.54
N TRP A 405 33.20 42.61 -7.42
CA TRP A 405 33.06 41.85 -8.67
C TRP A 405 32.65 42.73 -9.83
N VAL A 406 32.88 42.21 -11.03
CA VAL A 406 32.39 42.83 -12.26
C VAL A 406 30.97 42.30 -12.55
N SER A 407 30.04 43.22 -12.71
CA SER A 407 28.65 42.94 -13.05
C SER A 407 28.41 43.12 -14.55
N GLY A 408 27.85 42.10 -15.18
CA GLY A 408 27.53 42.07 -16.61
C GLY A 408 28.41 41.11 -17.41
N SER A 409 27.97 40.82 -18.62
CA SER A 409 28.72 39.99 -19.57
C SER A 409 29.37 40.92 -20.62
N TYR A 410 30.66 40.75 -20.79
CA TYR A 410 31.46 41.59 -21.70
C TYR A 410 32.12 40.73 -22.76
N LYS A 411 32.28 41.31 -23.97
CA LYS A 411 32.95 40.66 -25.10
C LYS A 411 33.96 41.63 -25.71
N ALA A 412 35.11 41.15 -26.12
CA ALA A 412 36.10 41.90 -26.84
C ALA A 412 36.32 41.36 -28.25
N ASN A 413 36.57 42.24 -29.19
CA ASN A 413 36.93 41.87 -30.55
C ASN A 413 38.46 41.68 -30.63
N ILE A 414 38.86 40.50 -31.10
CA ILE A 414 40.27 40.14 -31.32
C ILE A 414 40.46 39.71 -32.77
N THR A 415 41.66 39.92 -33.29
CA THR A 415 42.08 39.39 -34.59
C THR A 415 43.20 38.37 -34.36
N ILE A 416 42.98 37.14 -34.78
CA ILE A 416 43.96 36.04 -34.69
C ILE A 416 44.61 35.92 -36.07
N SER A 417 45.92 35.86 -36.13
CA SER A 417 46.69 35.65 -37.32
C SER A 417 47.84 34.67 -37.06
N GLU A 418 48.32 33.99 -38.10
CA GLU A 418 49.56 33.21 -38.04
C GLU A 418 50.76 34.14 -37.80
N LYS A 419 51.76 33.64 -37.10
CA LYS A 419 52.98 34.40 -36.83
C LYS A 419 53.88 34.49 -38.02
#